data_ab321a396d1ece55be6880c91c563df8
#
_entry.id   ab321a396d1ece55be6880c91c563df8
#
_cell.length_a   1.000
_cell.length_b   1.000
_cell.length_c   1.000
_cell.angle_alpha   90.00
_cell.angle_beta   90.00
_cell.angle_gamma   90.00
#
_symmetry.space_group_name_H-M   'P 1'
#
loop_
_entity.id
_entity.type
_entity.pdbx_description
1 polymer ?
#
loop_
_entity_poly.entity_id
_entity_poly.type
_entity_poly.pdbx_seq_one_letter_code
_entity_poly.pdbx_strand_id
1 'polypeptide(L)'
;MALTKTKQEFKYEQLIRLGISLSSERNINKLLKDILDGALALSQADAGTIYFKTDHDTLSFAIRSRSDDLPAFELPLHDPETGKPNNQYVSIYTALTGETVKIDDIYADNDSPFDLEGTRKFDQDTGYRTVSMMSVPMIARNNKIIGVMQIVNACDIESGDFIPFSDDDKKLLEALASQAAVALDNSNLMQAQQDLMDAFIKVIAGAIDAKSPYTGGHCARVPELSVMLAEAAQASEEPLFKEFNFDEDEWREFKIAGWLHDCGKVTTPEYVVDKDTKLQTIY
;
A
#
# COMPACT_ATOMS: atom_id res chain seq x y z
N MET A 1 5.28 -41.62 16.11
CA MET A 1 3.86 -41.49 15.86
C MET A 1 3.63 -40.03 15.46
N ALA A 2 3.61 -39.74 14.15
CA ALA A 2 3.39 -38.38 13.67
C ALA A 2 1.88 -38.09 13.79
N LEU A 3 1.52 -37.13 14.66
CA LEU A 3 0.17 -36.62 14.76
C LEU A 3 -0.20 -35.98 13.43
N THR A 4 -1.16 -36.58 12.70
CA THR A 4 -1.72 -35.99 11.49
C THR A 4 -2.46 -34.74 11.90
N LYS A 5 -1.91 -33.56 11.57
CA LYS A 5 -2.57 -32.28 11.83
C LYS A 5 -3.92 -32.24 11.12
N THR A 6 -4.92 -31.70 11.79
CA THR A 6 -6.22 -31.47 11.17
C THR A 6 -6.10 -30.37 10.11
N LYS A 7 -6.96 -30.39 9.06
CA LYS A 7 -7.00 -29.35 8.00
C LYS A 7 -7.09 -27.93 8.60
N GLN A 8 -7.77 -27.81 9.73
CA GLN A 8 -7.99 -26.56 10.44
C GLN A 8 -6.70 -26.08 11.15
N GLU A 9 -5.96 -26.96 11.82
CA GLU A 9 -4.66 -26.62 12.43
C GLU A 9 -3.67 -26.12 11.39
N PHE A 10 -3.68 -26.71 10.19
CA PHE A 10 -2.83 -26.27 9.09
C PHE A 10 -3.19 -24.85 8.60
N LYS A 11 -4.48 -24.52 8.44
CA LYS A 11 -4.93 -23.16 8.08
C LYS A 11 -4.52 -22.12 9.13
N TYR A 12 -4.63 -22.42 10.42
CA TYR A 12 -4.19 -21.52 11.49
C TYR A 12 -2.66 -21.31 11.50
N GLU A 13 -1.87 -22.35 11.26
CA GLU A 13 -0.42 -22.20 11.13
C GLU A 13 -0.03 -21.34 9.94
N GLN A 14 -0.71 -21.50 8.81
CA GLN A 14 -0.50 -20.64 7.64
C GLN A 14 -0.85 -19.18 7.94
N LEU A 15 -1.97 -18.92 8.62
CA LEU A 15 -2.35 -17.57 9.05
C LEU A 15 -1.27 -16.92 9.94
N ILE A 16 -0.72 -17.67 10.92
CA ILE A 16 0.34 -17.17 11.80
C ILE A 16 1.60 -16.85 11.00
N ARG A 17 2.03 -17.75 10.11
CA ARG A 17 3.21 -17.54 9.26
C ARG A 17 3.04 -16.31 8.36
N LEU A 18 1.87 -16.16 7.77
CA LEU A 18 1.53 -15.02 6.95
C LEU A 18 1.60 -13.72 7.75
N GLY A 19 1.00 -13.68 8.96
CA GLY A 19 1.07 -12.52 9.84
C GLY A 19 2.50 -12.11 10.22
N ILE A 20 3.39 -13.08 10.45
CA ILE A 20 4.82 -12.82 10.70
C ILE A 20 5.47 -12.21 9.45
N SER A 21 5.23 -12.78 8.27
CA SER A 21 5.77 -12.27 7.01
C SER A 21 5.29 -10.85 6.71
N LEU A 22 3.98 -10.60 6.88
CA LEU A 22 3.39 -9.28 6.64
C LEU A 22 3.97 -8.19 7.56
N SER A 23 4.32 -8.54 8.81
CA SER A 23 4.88 -7.57 9.76
C SER A 23 6.30 -7.11 9.43
N SER A 24 7.04 -7.85 8.60
CA SER A 24 8.42 -7.56 8.20
C SER A 24 8.55 -6.96 6.79
N GLU A 25 7.50 -7.04 5.98
CA GLU A 25 7.52 -6.53 4.60
C GLU A 25 7.37 -5.00 4.59
N ARG A 26 8.25 -4.32 3.85
CA ARG A 26 8.25 -2.86 3.69
C ARG A 26 7.64 -2.40 2.37
N ASN A 27 7.70 -3.25 1.35
CA ASN A 27 7.16 -2.93 0.04
C ASN A 27 5.64 -3.13 0.02
N ILE A 28 4.89 -2.03 -0.10
CA ILE A 28 3.42 -2.04 -0.04
C ILE A 28 2.79 -2.90 -1.14
N ASN A 29 3.35 -2.92 -2.35
CA ASN A 29 2.81 -3.72 -3.45
C ASN A 29 2.99 -5.21 -3.20
N LYS A 30 4.15 -5.60 -2.65
CA LYS A 30 4.40 -6.97 -2.25
C LYS A 30 3.54 -7.38 -1.07
N LEU A 31 3.39 -6.49 -0.07
CA LEU A 31 2.52 -6.69 1.07
C LEU A 31 1.06 -6.95 0.64
N LEU A 32 0.52 -6.13 -0.26
CA LEU A 32 -0.84 -6.30 -0.80
C LEU A 32 -1.00 -7.63 -1.54
N LYS A 33 0.00 -8.01 -2.32
CA LYS A 33 0.00 -9.28 -3.03
C LYS A 33 0.01 -10.46 -2.06
N ASP A 34 0.89 -10.44 -1.07
CA ASP A 34 1.00 -11.51 -0.07
C ASP A 34 -0.29 -11.65 0.75
N ILE A 35 -0.95 -10.53 1.09
CA ILE A 35 -2.26 -10.51 1.77
C ILE A 35 -3.31 -11.19 0.89
N LEU A 36 -3.40 -10.77 -0.38
CA LEU A 36 -4.44 -11.30 -1.29
C LEU A 36 -4.21 -12.79 -1.60
N ASP A 37 -2.99 -13.17 -1.94
CA ASP A 37 -2.62 -14.56 -2.19
C ASP A 37 -2.87 -15.44 -0.95
N GLY A 38 -2.56 -14.92 0.25
CA GLY A 38 -2.85 -15.57 1.51
C GLY A 38 -4.34 -15.75 1.78
N ALA A 39 -5.15 -14.74 1.50
CA ALA A 39 -6.60 -14.79 1.65
C ALA A 39 -7.21 -15.86 0.72
N LEU A 40 -6.79 -15.90 -0.54
CA LEU A 40 -7.24 -16.89 -1.52
C LEU A 40 -6.85 -18.31 -1.11
N ALA A 41 -5.59 -18.50 -0.68
CA ALA A 41 -5.11 -19.80 -0.25
C ALA A 41 -5.84 -20.34 1.00
N LEU A 42 -6.08 -19.47 2.01
CA LEU A 42 -6.74 -19.83 3.26
C LEU A 42 -8.23 -20.19 3.04
N SER A 43 -8.92 -19.43 2.19
CA SER A 43 -10.35 -19.62 1.89
C SER A 43 -10.63 -20.55 0.71
N GLN A 44 -9.58 -20.95 -0.02
CA GLN A 44 -9.72 -21.72 -1.26
C GLN A 44 -10.60 -21.01 -2.29
N ALA A 45 -10.50 -19.68 -2.36
CA ALA A 45 -11.30 -18.87 -3.24
C ALA A 45 -10.63 -18.66 -4.60
N ASP A 46 -11.44 -18.46 -5.64
CA ASP A 46 -10.99 -18.31 -7.02
C ASP A 46 -10.42 -16.92 -7.31
N ALA A 47 -11.02 -15.87 -6.72
CA ALA A 47 -10.57 -14.51 -6.97
C ALA A 47 -10.80 -13.58 -5.77
N GLY A 48 -10.11 -12.45 -5.79
CA GLY A 48 -10.27 -11.43 -4.77
C GLY A 48 -9.72 -10.08 -5.17
N THR A 49 -10.13 -9.07 -4.44
CA THR A 49 -9.74 -7.66 -4.63
C THR A 49 -9.52 -7.02 -3.26
N ILE A 50 -8.49 -6.21 -3.16
CA ILE A 50 -8.30 -5.30 -2.02
C ILE A 50 -8.56 -3.88 -2.50
N TYR A 51 -9.36 -3.16 -1.72
CA TYR A 51 -9.67 -1.76 -1.92
C TYR A 51 -9.06 -0.94 -0.79
N PHE A 52 -8.57 0.25 -1.10
CA PHE A 52 -8.21 1.26 -0.10
C PHE A 52 -9.30 2.32 0.01
N LYS A 53 -9.58 2.74 1.25
CA LYS A 53 -10.37 3.92 1.49
C LYS A 53 -9.48 5.16 1.34
N THR A 54 -9.85 6.05 0.42
CA THR A 54 -9.13 7.30 0.17
C THR A 54 -9.61 8.41 1.09
N ASP A 55 -8.85 9.51 1.16
CA ASP A 55 -9.25 10.72 1.88
C ASP A 55 -10.37 11.50 1.17
N HIS A 56 -10.71 11.12 -0.08
CA HIS A 56 -11.80 11.72 -0.88
C HIS A 56 -13.14 10.98 -0.72
N ASP A 57 -13.27 10.15 0.33
CA ASP A 57 -14.46 9.35 0.61
C ASP A 57 -14.83 8.39 -0.53
N THR A 58 -13.80 7.77 -1.12
CA THR A 58 -13.94 6.75 -2.17
C THR A 58 -13.22 5.46 -1.78
N LEU A 59 -13.55 4.35 -2.46
CA LEU A 59 -12.75 3.14 -2.49
C LEU A 59 -11.99 3.07 -3.81
N SER A 60 -10.67 3.03 -3.74
CA SER A 60 -9.80 2.79 -4.89
C SER A 60 -9.36 1.33 -4.94
N PHE A 61 -9.18 0.79 -6.15
CA PHE A 61 -8.62 -0.56 -6.32
C PHE A 61 -7.14 -0.55 -5.99
N ALA A 62 -6.73 -1.33 -4.97
CA ALA A 62 -5.34 -1.48 -4.60
C ALA A 62 -4.68 -2.63 -5.36
N ILE A 63 -5.31 -3.81 -5.37
CA ILE A 63 -4.84 -4.99 -6.09
C ILE A 63 -6.00 -5.93 -6.40
N ARG A 64 -5.91 -6.64 -7.53
CA ARG A 64 -6.80 -7.73 -7.93
C ARG A 64 -6.00 -8.98 -8.23
N SER A 65 -6.56 -10.16 -7.91
CA SER A 65 -5.93 -11.45 -8.23
C SER A 65 -5.99 -11.79 -9.71
N ARG A 66 -7.02 -11.32 -10.41
CA ARG A 66 -7.17 -11.48 -11.86
C ARG A 66 -6.72 -10.19 -12.56
N SER A 67 -5.82 -10.33 -13.52
CA SER A 67 -5.48 -9.25 -14.45
C SER A 67 -6.59 -9.18 -15.51
N ASP A 68 -7.57 -8.36 -15.23
CA ASP A 68 -8.53 -7.90 -16.20
C ASP A 68 -8.05 -6.54 -16.73
N ASP A 69 -8.23 -6.28 -18.01
CA ASP A 69 -7.91 -4.98 -18.65
C ASP A 69 -8.86 -3.84 -18.20
N LEU A 70 -9.52 -4.03 -17.05
CA LEU A 70 -10.43 -3.04 -16.52
C LEU A 70 -9.66 -1.85 -15.95
N PRO A 71 -10.00 -0.63 -16.35
CA PRO A 71 -9.36 0.55 -15.82
C PRO A 71 -9.57 0.63 -14.30
N ALA A 72 -8.56 1.16 -13.61
CA ALA A 72 -8.72 1.53 -12.22
C ALA A 72 -9.75 2.66 -12.14
N PHE A 73 -10.84 2.43 -11.43
CA PHE A 73 -11.83 3.46 -11.13
C PHE A 73 -12.04 3.53 -9.62
N GLU A 74 -12.49 4.68 -9.16
CA GLU A 74 -12.82 4.87 -7.76
C GLU A 74 -14.33 4.72 -7.55
N LEU A 75 -14.69 4.07 -6.47
CA LEU A 75 -16.08 3.87 -6.05
C LEU A 75 -16.41 4.91 -4.97
N PRO A 76 -17.24 5.92 -5.24
CA PRO A 76 -17.65 6.87 -4.21
C PRO A 76 -18.46 6.17 -3.12
N LEU A 77 -18.13 6.41 -1.85
CA LEU A 77 -18.86 5.86 -0.71
C LEU A 77 -20.24 6.47 -0.55
N HIS A 78 -20.38 7.72 -0.98
CA HIS A 78 -21.66 8.44 -1.00
C HIS A 78 -21.96 8.90 -2.42
N ASP A 79 -23.24 8.91 -2.75
CA ASP A 79 -23.72 9.46 -4.01
C ASP A 79 -23.42 10.96 -4.08
N PRO A 80 -22.71 11.45 -5.11
CA PRO A 80 -22.25 12.84 -5.18
C PRO A 80 -23.39 13.87 -5.29
N GLU A 81 -24.58 13.48 -5.78
CA GLU A 81 -25.71 14.38 -5.95
C GLU A 81 -26.60 14.43 -4.71
N THR A 82 -26.80 13.29 -4.06
CA THR A 82 -27.74 13.16 -2.94
C THR A 82 -27.09 13.11 -1.57
N GLY A 83 -25.77 12.84 -1.49
CA GLY A 83 -25.02 12.63 -0.26
C GLY A 83 -25.41 11.36 0.52
N LYS A 84 -26.26 10.51 -0.06
CA LYS A 84 -26.67 9.25 0.57
C LYS A 84 -25.59 8.17 0.40
N PRO A 85 -25.51 7.16 1.32
CA PRO A 85 -24.66 6.01 1.13
C PRO A 85 -24.87 5.37 -0.23
N ASN A 86 -23.78 5.05 -0.93
CA ASN A 86 -23.84 4.37 -2.20
C ASN A 86 -23.95 2.86 -1.95
N ASN A 87 -25.17 2.33 -2.01
CA ASN A 87 -25.44 0.92 -1.73
C ASN A 87 -25.31 -0.01 -2.95
N GLN A 88 -24.71 0.45 -4.06
CA GLN A 88 -24.58 -0.35 -5.29
C GLN A 88 -23.52 -1.44 -5.22
N TYR A 89 -22.63 -1.41 -4.22
CA TYR A 89 -21.53 -2.35 -4.09
C TYR A 89 -21.38 -2.84 -2.64
N VAL A 90 -21.19 -4.14 -2.49
CA VAL A 90 -20.98 -4.80 -1.19
C VAL A 90 -19.74 -4.25 -0.47
N SER A 91 -18.68 -3.95 -1.22
CA SER A 91 -17.45 -3.36 -0.66
C SER A 91 -17.69 -1.99 -0.02
N ILE A 92 -18.60 -1.18 -0.60
CA ILE A 92 -18.97 0.12 -0.04
C ILE A 92 -19.75 -0.05 1.26
N TYR A 93 -20.74 -0.95 1.29
CA TYR A 93 -21.48 -1.27 2.50
C TYR A 93 -20.52 -1.69 3.63
N THR A 94 -19.59 -2.60 3.33
CA THR A 94 -18.56 -3.04 4.27
C THR A 94 -17.68 -1.87 4.75
N ALA A 95 -17.29 -0.95 3.84
CA ALA A 95 -16.47 0.21 4.18
C ALA A 95 -17.19 1.25 5.05
N LEU A 96 -18.51 1.35 4.94
CA LEU A 96 -19.32 2.30 5.71
C LEU A 96 -19.71 1.75 7.07
N THR A 97 -20.09 0.45 7.13
CA THR A 97 -20.58 -0.17 8.37
C THR A 97 -19.48 -0.77 9.25
N GLY A 98 -18.36 -1.19 8.63
CA GLY A 98 -17.33 -1.97 9.32
C GLY A 98 -17.75 -3.41 9.63
N GLU A 99 -18.81 -3.90 9.01
CA GLU A 99 -19.32 -5.26 9.19
C GLU A 99 -18.82 -6.19 8.08
N THR A 100 -18.48 -7.42 8.44
CA THR A 100 -18.18 -8.46 7.46
C THR A 100 -19.47 -8.95 6.81
N VAL A 101 -19.52 -8.89 5.50
CA VAL A 101 -20.63 -9.39 4.69
C VAL A 101 -20.27 -10.74 4.09
N LYS A 102 -21.14 -11.73 4.27
CA LYS A 102 -21.05 -13.07 3.64
C LYS A 102 -22.30 -13.29 2.82
N ILE A 103 -22.14 -13.59 1.54
CA ILE A 103 -23.22 -13.90 0.60
C ILE A 103 -22.97 -15.30 0.04
N ASP A 104 -23.94 -16.18 0.23
CA ASP A 104 -23.83 -17.58 -0.17
C ASP A 104 -24.08 -17.75 -1.67
N ASP A 105 -25.01 -16.99 -2.25
CA ASP A 105 -25.26 -16.92 -3.71
C ASP A 105 -25.75 -15.52 -4.10
N ILE A 106 -24.95 -14.81 -4.89
CA ILE A 106 -25.22 -13.46 -5.39
C ILE A 106 -26.52 -13.39 -6.22
N TYR A 107 -26.91 -14.47 -6.86
CA TYR A 107 -28.09 -14.50 -7.74
C TYR A 107 -29.36 -14.94 -7.02
N ALA A 108 -29.23 -15.59 -5.87
CA ALA A 108 -30.35 -16.02 -5.04
C ALA A 108 -30.67 -15.04 -3.91
N ASP A 109 -29.73 -14.17 -3.53
CA ASP A 109 -29.92 -13.19 -2.46
C ASP A 109 -30.78 -12.02 -2.94
N ASN A 110 -31.92 -11.78 -2.24
CA ASN A 110 -32.85 -10.70 -2.51
C ASN A 110 -33.15 -9.87 -1.24
N ASP A 111 -32.60 -10.24 -0.07
CA ASP A 111 -32.93 -9.66 1.22
C ASP A 111 -31.80 -8.79 1.82
N SER A 112 -30.69 -8.64 1.07
CA SER A 112 -29.55 -7.83 1.52
C SER A 112 -29.87 -6.33 1.59
N PRO A 113 -29.29 -5.59 2.56
CA PRO A 113 -29.50 -4.14 2.68
C PRO A 113 -28.77 -3.30 1.61
N PHE A 114 -28.07 -3.94 0.70
CA PHE A 114 -27.32 -3.35 -0.41
C PHE A 114 -27.75 -3.97 -1.73
N ASP A 115 -27.47 -3.27 -2.83
CA ASP A 115 -27.77 -3.73 -4.16
C ASP A 115 -26.66 -4.65 -4.69
N LEU A 116 -27.04 -5.73 -5.35
CA LEU A 116 -26.13 -6.68 -6.01
C LEU A 116 -26.06 -6.47 -7.53
N GLU A 117 -26.79 -5.47 -8.06
CA GLU A 117 -26.80 -5.18 -9.51
C GLU A 117 -25.40 -4.79 -10.02
N GLY A 118 -24.63 -4.06 -9.23
CA GLY A 118 -23.25 -3.71 -9.58
C GLY A 118 -22.37 -4.93 -9.81
N THR A 119 -22.47 -5.94 -8.94
CA THR A 119 -21.75 -7.21 -9.10
C THR A 119 -22.26 -8.02 -10.29
N ARG A 120 -23.58 -8.10 -10.45
CA ARG A 120 -24.20 -8.82 -11.59
C ARG A 120 -23.85 -8.17 -12.93
N LYS A 121 -23.79 -6.85 -12.99
CA LYS A 121 -23.35 -6.10 -14.18
C LYS A 121 -21.86 -6.35 -14.47
N PHE A 122 -21.01 -6.33 -13.46
CA PHE A 122 -19.60 -6.65 -13.60
C PHE A 122 -19.42 -8.07 -14.17
N ASP A 123 -20.16 -9.05 -13.68
CA ASP A 123 -20.14 -10.41 -14.20
C ASP A 123 -20.54 -10.47 -15.69
N GLN A 124 -21.55 -9.71 -16.10
CA GLN A 124 -21.98 -9.60 -17.50
C GLN A 124 -20.90 -8.97 -18.40
N ASP A 125 -20.29 -7.90 -17.93
CA ASP A 125 -19.29 -7.14 -18.70
C ASP A 125 -17.98 -7.92 -18.85
N THR A 126 -17.61 -8.73 -17.85
CA THR A 126 -16.33 -9.49 -17.82
C THR A 126 -16.47 -10.95 -18.25
N GLY A 127 -17.69 -11.48 -18.33
CA GLY A 127 -17.96 -12.91 -18.56
C GLY A 127 -17.59 -13.79 -17.36
N TYR A 128 -17.28 -13.18 -16.21
CA TYR A 128 -17.06 -13.89 -14.94
C TYR A 128 -18.39 -14.15 -14.24
N ARG A 129 -18.48 -15.23 -13.45
CA ARG A 129 -19.67 -15.51 -12.65
C ARG A 129 -19.30 -15.55 -11.17
N THR A 130 -19.73 -14.55 -10.45
CA THR A 130 -19.62 -14.51 -8.99
C THR A 130 -20.79 -15.29 -8.39
N VAL A 131 -20.52 -16.37 -7.69
CA VAL A 131 -21.51 -17.17 -6.95
C VAL A 131 -21.51 -16.76 -5.50
N SER A 132 -20.46 -17.07 -4.76
CA SER A 132 -20.33 -16.71 -3.35
C SER A 132 -19.37 -15.54 -3.16
N MET A 133 -19.62 -14.73 -2.13
CA MET A 133 -18.80 -13.54 -1.83
C MET A 133 -18.62 -13.38 -0.34
N MET A 134 -17.43 -12.94 0.04
CA MET A 134 -17.13 -12.44 1.38
C MET A 134 -16.40 -11.11 1.28
N SER A 135 -16.94 -10.09 1.96
CA SER A 135 -16.38 -8.75 2.03
C SER A 135 -16.03 -8.43 3.47
N VAL A 136 -14.75 -8.19 3.74
CA VAL A 136 -14.20 -8.05 5.10
C VAL A 136 -13.57 -6.68 5.25
N PRO A 137 -13.92 -5.88 6.28
CA PRO A 137 -13.30 -4.59 6.51
C PRO A 137 -11.87 -4.76 7.04
N MET A 138 -10.96 -3.95 6.55
CA MET A 138 -9.61 -3.82 7.07
C MET A 138 -9.59 -2.65 8.06
N ILE A 139 -9.65 -2.98 9.35
CA ILE A 139 -9.77 -2.01 10.44
C ILE A 139 -8.41 -1.85 11.11
N ALA A 140 -7.83 -0.66 11.00
CA ALA A 140 -6.59 -0.28 11.65
C ALA A 140 -6.84 0.24 13.08
N ARG A 141 -5.82 0.88 13.68
CA ARG A 141 -5.91 1.47 15.01
C ARG A 141 -7.06 2.50 15.09
N ASN A 142 -7.61 2.67 16.28
CA ASN A 142 -8.70 3.62 16.56
C ASN A 142 -10.00 3.34 15.76
N ASN A 143 -10.23 2.09 15.39
CA ASN A 143 -11.39 1.68 14.59
C ASN A 143 -11.48 2.38 13.22
N LYS A 144 -10.36 2.86 12.69
CA LYS A 144 -10.31 3.45 11.35
C LYS A 144 -10.34 2.35 10.30
N ILE A 145 -11.36 2.36 9.44
CA ILE A 145 -11.43 1.49 8.27
C ILE A 145 -10.49 2.08 7.21
N ILE A 146 -9.43 1.34 6.85
CA ILE A 146 -8.44 1.76 5.84
C ILE A 146 -8.71 1.13 4.48
N GLY A 147 -9.56 0.11 4.42
CA GLY A 147 -9.90 -0.55 3.19
C GLY A 147 -10.85 -1.73 3.39
N VAL A 148 -11.07 -2.46 2.32
CA VAL A 148 -11.91 -3.65 2.27
C VAL A 148 -11.21 -4.75 1.48
N MET A 149 -11.24 -5.96 2.01
CA MET A 149 -10.82 -7.17 1.32
C MET A 149 -12.07 -7.92 0.87
N GLN A 150 -12.24 -8.09 -0.43
CA GLN A 150 -13.36 -8.80 -1.03
C GLN A 150 -12.87 -10.05 -1.72
N ILE A 151 -13.39 -11.21 -1.32
CA ILE A 151 -13.01 -12.52 -1.81
C ILE A 151 -14.25 -13.17 -2.40
N VAL A 152 -14.12 -13.82 -3.55
CA VAL A 152 -15.25 -14.39 -4.28
C VAL A 152 -14.98 -15.84 -4.68
N ASN A 153 -16.05 -16.63 -4.73
CA ASN A 153 -16.09 -18.00 -5.22
C ASN A 153 -15.17 -18.94 -4.42
N ALA A 154 -15.59 -19.28 -3.21
CA ALA A 154 -14.99 -20.41 -2.50
C ALA A 154 -15.15 -21.68 -3.33
N CYS A 155 -14.06 -22.46 -3.50
CA CYS A 155 -14.04 -23.66 -4.32
C CYS A 155 -13.95 -24.92 -3.45
N ASP A 156 -14.74 -25.91 -3.77
CA ASP A 156 -14.52 -27.27 -3.29
C ASP A 156 -13.37 -27.89 -4.09
N ILE A 157 -12.35 -28.38 -3.38
CA ILE A 157 -11.13 -28.93 -4.03
C ILE A 157 -11.42 -30.25 -4.78
N GLU A 158 -12.41 -31.03 -4.31
CA GLU A 158 -12.69 -32.34 -4.87
C GLU A 158 -13.56 -32.26 -6.12
N SER A 159 -14.60 -31.42 -6.09
CA SER A 159 -15.52 -31.27 -7.23
C SER A 159 -15.12 -30.13 -8.17
N GLY A 160 -14.42 -29.13 -7.68
CA GLY A 160 -14.12 -27.88 -8.42
C GLY A 160 -15.30 -26.92 -8.49
N ASP A 161 -16.41 -27.22 -7.80
CA ASP A 161 -17.60 -26.38 -7.80
C ASP A 161 -17.42 -25.17 -6.87
N PHE A 162 -18.08 -24.06 -7.20
CA PHE A 162 -18.19 -22.91 -6.31
C PHE A 162 -19.20 -23.19 -5.21
N ILE A 163 -18.77 -22.99 -3.97
CA ILE A 163 -19.55 -23.24 -2.75
C ILE A 163 -19.64 -21.97 -1.89
N PRO A 164 -20.59 -21.89 -0.96
CA PRO A 164 -20.61 -20.84 0.07
C PRO A 164 -19.37 -20.86 0.93
N PHE A 165 -18.92 -19.69 1.38
CA PHE A 165 -17.89 -19.58 2.40
C PHE A 165 -18.39 -20.14 3.74
N SER A 166 -17.54 -20.89 4.44
CA SER A 166 -17.85 -21.38 5.78
C SER A 166 -17.66 -20.29 6.85
N ASP A 167 -18.24 -20.50 8.02
CA ASP A 167 -18.02 -19.60 9.17
C ASP A 167 -16.58 -19.65 9.69
N ASP A 168 -15.84 -20.73 9.44
CA ASP A 168 -14.42 -20.83 9.73
C ASP A 168 -13.61 -20.00 8.75
N ASP A 169 -13.97 -19.97 7.45
CA ASP A 169 -13.33 -19.08 6.46
C ASP A 169 -13.59 -17.62 6.83
N LYS A 170 -14.79 -17.26 7.30
CA LYS A 170 -15.08 -15.92 7.81
C LYS A 170 -14.12 -15.51 8.93
N LYS A 171 -13.95 -16.34 9.96
CA LYS A 171 -13.03 -16.06 11.09
C LYS A 171 -11.58 -15.91 10.63
N LEU A 172 -11.13 -16.77 9.69
CA LEU A 172 -9.78 -16.72 9.15
C LEU A 172 -9.53 -15.44 8.35
N LEU A 173 -10.48 -15.06 7.49
CA LEU A 173 -10.38 -13.85 6.68
C LEU A 173 -10.49 -12.58 7.54
N GLU A 174 -11.33 -12.55 8.57
CA GLU A 174 -11.40 -11.46 9.55
C GLU A 174 -10.07 -11.30 10.31
N ALA A 175 -9.46 -12.39 10.75
CA ALA A 175 -8.17 -12.37 11.41
C ALA A 175 -7.06 -11.90 10.46
N LEU A 176 -7.04 -12.38 9.22
CA LEU A 176 -6.09 -11.93 8.20
C LEU A 176 -6.29 -10.46 7.87
N ALA A 177 -7.52 -10.00 7.65
CA ALA A 177 -7.83 -8.60 7.36
C ALA A 177 -7.39 -7.67 8.49
N SER A 178 -7.56 -8.09 9.75
CA SER A 178 -7.06 -7.34 10.91
C SER A 178 -5.53 -7.23 10.93
N GLN A 179 -4.80 -8.33 10.67
CA GLN A 179 -3.34 -8.31 10.57
C GLN A 179 -2.86 -7.48 9.38
N ALA A 180 -3.51 -7.63 8.24
CA ALA A 180 -3.24 -6.86 7.03
C ALA A 180 -3.43 -5.36 7.27
N ALA A 181 -4.53 -4.97 7.94
CA ALA A 181 -4.79 -3.58 8.29
C ALA A 181 -3.67 -2.97 9.14
N VAL A 182 -3.19 -3.71 10.15
CA VAL A 182 -2.07 -3.23 10.99
C VAL A 182 -0.78 -3.12 10.19
N ALA A 183 -0.47 -4.09 9.33
CA ALA A 183 0.73 -4.08 8.52
C ALA A 183 0.72 -2.91 7.50
N LEU A 184 -0.41 -2.69 6.83
CA LEU A 184 -0.61 -1.59 5.90
C LEU A 184 -0.57 -0.21 6.58
N ASP A 185 -1.21 -0.08 7.75
CA ASP A 185 -1.18 1.16 8.54
C ASP A 185 0.25 1.49 9.00
N ASN A 186 1.01 0.49 9.45
CA ASN A 186 2.42 0.66 9.80
C ASN A 186 3.26 1.07 8.59
N SER A 187 3.06 0.43 7.42
CA SER A 187 3.78 0.79 6.19
C SER A 187 3.47 2.23 5.76
N ASN A 188 2.21 2.65 5.81
CA ASN A 188 1.81 4.01 5.51
C ASN A 188 2.40 5.03 6.50
N LEU A 189 2.43 4.71 7.79
CA LEU A 189 3.03 5.56 8.81
C LEU A 189 4.54 5.70 8.62
N MET A 190 5.23 4.61 8.28
CA MET A 190 6.67 4.65 7.97
C MET A 190 6.95 5.52 6.75
N GLN A 191 6.15 5.40 5.69
CA GLN A 191 6.29 6.23 4.50
C GLN A 191 6.04 7.71 4.82
N ALA A 192 4.98 8.03 5.55
CA ALA A 192 4.69 9.40 5.98
C ALA A 192 5.79 10.00 6.86
N GLN A 193 6.40 9.20 7.74
CA GLN A 193 7.55 9.61 8.54
C GLN A 193 8.76 9.91 7.65
N GLN A 194 9.01 9.09 6.64
CA GLN A 194 10.08 9.32 5.67
C GLN A 194 9.86 10.61 4.89
N ASP A 195 8.66 10.80 4.37
CA ASP A 195 8.28 12.01 3.61
C ASP A 195 8.43 13.28 4.45
N LEU A 196 8.03 13.22 5.74
CA LEU A 196 8.20 14.32 6.67
C LEU A 196 9.68 14.64 6.90
N MET A 197 10.53 13.62 7.09
CA MET A 197 11.97 13.80 7.26
C MET A 197 12.58 14.44 6.01
N ASP A 198 12.22 13.97 4.82
CA ASP A 198 12.70 14.52 3.55
C ASP A 198 12.25 15.98 3.36
N ALA A 199 11.02 16.32 3.77
CA ALA A 199 10.54 17.70 3.78
C ALA A 199 11.35 18.58 4.75
N PHE A 200 11.68 18.08 5.94
CA PHE A 200 12.54 18.79 6.91
C PHE A 200 13.93 19.05 6.34
N ILE A 201 14.56 18.07 5.71
CA ILE A 201 15.88 18.21 5.09
C ILE A 201 15.84 19.29 4.01
N LYS A 202 14.81 19.30 3.15
CA LYS A 202 14.64 20.32 2.12
C LYS A 202 14.43 21.73 2.69
N VAL A 203 13.69 21.86 3.81
CA VAL A 203 13.51 23.15 4.50
C VAL A 203 14.83 23.65 5.06
N ILE A 204 15.62 22.77 5.70
CA ILE A 204 16.95 23.12 6.23
C ILE A 204 17.88 23.58 5.09
N ALA A 205 17.94 22.81 3.99
CA ALA A 205 18.74 23.15 2.81
C ALA A 205 18.32 24.51 2.21
N GLY A 206 17.01 24.77 2.11
CA GLY A 206 16.48 26.06 1.66
C GLY A 206 16.84 27.22 2.57
N ALA A 207 16.85 27.01 3.89
CA ALA A 207 17.28 28.03 4.86
C ALA A 207 18.80 28.33 4.74
N ILE A 208 19.60 27.33 4.40
CA ILE A 208 21.04 27.49 4.12
C ILE A 208 21.24 28.32 2.84
N ASP A 209 20.51 27.98 1.76
CA ASP A 209 20.55 28.73 0.50
C ASP A 209 20.13 30.20 0.68
N ALA A 210 19.14 30.47 1.53
CA ALA A 210 18.67 31.84 1.82
C ALA A 210 19.66 32.68 2.57
N LYS A 211 20.67 32.09 3.23
CA LYS A 211 21.72 32.82 3.99
C LYS A 211 22.71 33.52 3.07
N SER A 212 22.92 33.02 1.85
CA SER A 212 23.84 33.63 0.88
C SER A 212 23.10 33.98 -0.41
N PRO A 213 23.13 35.23 -0.89
CA PRO A 213 22.50 35.64 -2.13
C PRO A 213 23.11 34.98 -3.38
N TYR A 214 24.30 34.41 -3.26
CA TYR A 214 25.04 33.79 -4.35
C TYR A 214 24.71 32.27 -4.52
N THR A 215 24.10 31.65 -3.50
CA THR A 215 23.83 30.20 -3.49
C THR A 215 22.37 29.82 -3.80
N GLY A 216 21.55 30.76 -4.28
CA GLY A 216 20.14 30.53 -4.56
C GLY A 216 19.92 29.30 -5.45
N GLY A 217 19.29 28.26 -4.87
CA GLY A 217 19.02 26.97 -5.52
C GLY A 217 20.23 26.03 -5.64
N HIS A 218 21.38 26.33 -5.05
CA HIS A 218 22.55 25.45 -5.05
C HIS A 218 22.26 24.13 -4.32
N CYS A 219 21.69 24.22 -3.13
CA CYS A 219 21.35 23.05 -2.32
C CYS A 219 20.26 22.15 -2.95
N ALA A 220 19.53 22.63 -3.95
CA ALA A 220 18.61 21.81 -4.74
C ALA A 220 19.30 21.17 -5.96
N ARG A 221 20.17 21.94 -6.66
CA ARG A 221 20.83 21.44 -7.87
C ARG A 221 21.90 20.39 -7.61
N VAL A 222 22.65 20.51 -6.51
CA VAL A 222 23.73 19.55 -6.21
C VAL A 222 23.20 18.13 -6.00
N PRO A 223 22.18 17.90 -5.15
CA PRO A 223 21.60 16.57 -5.00
C PRO A 223 21.07 15.99 -6.32
N GLU A 224 20.40 16.81 -7.13
CA GLU A 224 19.85 16.38 -8.41
C GLU A 224 20.95 15.91 -9.36
N LEU A 225 21.99 16.73 -9.55
CA LEU A 225 23.12 16.37 -10.41
C LEU A 225 23.90 15.17 -9.88
N SER A 226 24.07 15.05 -8.55
CA SER A 226 24.75 13.93 -7.93
C SER A 226 23.99 12.62 -8.16
N VAL A 227 22.65 12.62 -8.03
CA VAL A 227 21.80 11.47 -8.32
C VAL A 227 21.93 11.07 -9.78
N MET A 228 21.83 12.02 -10.72
CA MET A 228 22.00 11.73 -12.17
C MET A 228 23.36 11.10 -12.48
N LEU A 229 24.44 11.57 -11.85
CA LEU A 229 25.77 10.99 -12.03
C LEU A 229 25.89 9.59 -11.45
N ALA A 230 25.32 9.35 -10.25
CA ALA A 230 25.33 8.03 -9.61
C ALA A 230 24.49 7.02 -10.40
N GLU A 231 23.31 7.41 -10.90
CA GLU A 231 22.48 6.59 -11.78
C GLU A 231 23.20 6.21 -13.07
N ALA A 232 23.89 7.18 -13.69
CA ALA A 232 24.69 6.94 -14.90
C ALA A 232 25.88 5.99 -14.61
N ALA A 233 26.53 6.13 -13.45
CA ALA A 233 27.61 5.24 -13.03
C ALA A 233 27.10 3.81 -12.78
N GLN A 234 25.95 3.66 -12.11
CA GLN A 234 25.33 2.36 -11.85
C GLN A 234 24.84 1.66 -13.14
N ALA A 235 24.42 2.41 -14.12
CA ALA A 235 24.01 1.88 -15.42
C ALA A 235 25.18 1.63 -16.38
N SER A 236 26.43 2.02 -16.00
CA SER A 236 27.59 1.92 -16.88
C SER A 236 28.17 0.50 -16.91
N GLU A 237 28.52 0.03 -18.10
CA GLU A 237 29.23 -1.24 -18.31
C GLU A 237 30.77 -1.09 -18.21
N GLU A 238 31.27 0.12 -17.95
CA GLU A 238 32.69 0.40 -17.82
C GLU A 238 33.28 -0.38 -16.63
N PRO A 239 34.50 -0.96 -16.77
CA PRO A 239 35.11 -1.76 -15.70
C PRO A 239 35.27 -1.03 -14.37
N LEU A 240 35.42 0.31 -14.42
CA LEU A 240 35.57 1.15 -13.22
C LEU A 240 34.29 1.21 -12.37
N PHE A 241 33.12 1.12 -13.00
CA PHE A 241 31.82 1.23 -12.32
C PHE A 241 31.12 -0.11 -12.15
N LYS A 242 31.72 -1.22 -12.57
CA LYS A 242 31.10 -2.54 -12.58
C LYS A 242 30.61 -3.00 -11.21
N GLU A 243 31.28 -2.58 -10.13
CA GLU A 243 30.92 -2.92 -8.73
C GLU A 243 30.11 -1.80 -8.07
N PHE A 244 29.84 -0.68 -8.76
CA PHE A 244 29.07 0.42 -8.22
C PHE A 244 27.59 0.11 -8.32
N ASN A 245 26.98 -0.19 -7.18
CA ASN A 245 25.56 -0.48 -7.10
C ASN A 245 25.07 -0.10 -5.70
N PHE A 246 24.20 0.88 -5.61
CA PHE A 246 23.55 1.27 -4.38
C PHE A 246 22.27 0.48 -4.17
N ASP A 247 22.05 -0.02 -2.95
CA ASP A 247 20.74 -0.50 -2.52
C ASP A 247 19.80 0.65 -2.15
N GLU A 248 18.55 0.35 -1.71
CA GLU A 248 17.55 1.38 -1.39
C GLU A 248 17.99 2.28 -0.23
N ASP A 249 18.64 1.72 0.79
CA ASP A 249 19.12 2.46 1.97
C ASP A 249 20.32 3.36 1.59
N GLU A 250 21.25 2.85 0.79
CA GLU A 250 22.41 3.59 0.28
C GLU A 250 21.99 4.73 -0.65
N TRP A 251 21.00 4.52 -1.54
CA TRP A 251 20.42 5.58 -2.34
C TRP A 251 19.80 6.69 -1.49
N ARG A 252 19.15 6.31 -0.39
CA ARG A 252 18.56 7.26 0.54
C ARG A 252 19.64 8.09 1.25
N GLU A 253 20.67 7.43 1.79
CA GLU A 253 21.80 8.10 2.44
C GLU A 253 22.49 9.08 1.49
N PHE A 254 22.74 8.65 0.25
CA PHE A 254 23.36 9.47 -0.78
C PHE A 254 22.56 10.74 -1.08
N LYS A 255 21.24 10.60 -1.23
CA LYS A 255 20.34 11.75 -1.45
C LYS A 255 20.37 12.71 -0.26
N ILE A 256 20.29 12.19 0.96
CA ILE A 256 20.34 13.00 2.19
C ILE A 256 21.69 13.73 2.31
N ALA A 257 22.79 13.04 2.06
CA ALA A 257 24.13 13.64 2.07
C ALA A 257 24.23 14.79 1.05
N GLY A 258 23.68 14.60 -0.16
CA GLY A 258 23.60 15.64 -1.16
C GLY A 258 22.85 16.90 -0.68
N TRP A 259 21.70 16.74 -0.05
CA TRP A 259 20.91 17.86 0.49
C TRP A 259 21.60 18.58 1.66
N LEU A 260 22.35 17.86 2.50
CA LEU A 260 22.98 18.38 3.71
C LEU A 260 24.46 18.73 3.55
N HIS A 261 25.03 18.62 2.32
CA HIS A 261 26.46 18.83 2.09
C HIS A 261 26.99 20.17 2.60
N ASP A 262 26.15 21.19 2.61
CA ASP A 262 26.47 22.55 3.03
C ASP A 262 25.94 22.94 4.43
N CYS A 263 25.40 21.97 5.20
CA CYS A 263 24.75 22.27 6.51
C CYS A 263 25.65 23.01 7.49
N GLY A 264 26.97 22.85 7.41
CA GLY A 264 27.94 23.59 8.22
C GLY A 264 27.95 25.12 8.00
N LYS A 265 27.43 25.60 6.87
CA LYS A 265 27.30 27.04 6.59
C LYS A 265 26.34 27.75 7.55
N VAL A 266 25.41 27.04 8.21
CA VAL A 266 24.49 27.63 9.20
C VAL A 266 25.24 28.29 10.33
N THR A 267 26.31 27.67 10.83
CA THR A 267 27.12 28.14 11.95
C THR A 267 28.25 29.08 11.52
N THR A 268 28.55 29.15 10.22
CA THR A 268 29.63 30.02 9.70
C THR A 268 29.13 31.45 9.58
N PRO A 269 29.87 32.46 10.11
CA PRO A 269 29.51 33.86 9.97
C PRO A 269 29.40 34.30 8.51
N GLU A 270 28.42 35.16 8.20
CA GLU A 270 28.11 35.60 6.85
C GLU A 270 29.34 36.21 6.13
N TYR A 271 30.14 37.05 6.83
CA TYR A 271 31.36 37.65 6.27
C TYR A 271 32.44 36.62 5.89
N VAL A 272 32.34 35.38 6.36
CA VAL A 272 33.25 34.29 5.99
C VAL A 272 32.71 33.55 4.78
N VAL A 273 31.38 33.38 4.69
CA VAL A 273 30.71 32.66 3.57
C VAL A 273 30.76 33.50 2.30
N ASP A 274 30.46 34.82 2.41
CA ASP A 274 30.28 35.72 1.26
C ASP A 274 31.45 36.72 1.11
N LYS A 275 32.66 36.34 1.47
CA LYS A 275 33.84 37.19 1.29
C LYS A 275 34.23 37.35 -0.19
N ASP A 276 34.57 38.57 -0.58
CA ASP A 276 34.92 38.90 -1.97
C ASP A 276 36.24 38.26 -2.42
N THR A 277 37.20 38.07 -1.51
CA THR A 277 38.49 37.47 -1.80
C THR A 277 38.86 36.38 -0.79
N LYS A 278 39.66 35.40 -1.23
CA LYS A 278 40.02 34.22 -0.42
C LYS A 278 40.69 34.57 0.92
N LEU A 279 41.43 35.67 0.99
CA LEU A 279 42.20 36.13 2.17
C LEU A 279 41.70 37.47 2.72
N GLN A 280 40.46 37.85 2.46
CA GLN A 280 39.92 39.18 2.81
C GLN A 280 40.07 39.56 4.30
N THR A 281 40.05 38.58 5.21
CA THR A 281 40.12 38.81 6.66
C THR A 281 41.43 38.33 7.31
N ILE A 282 42.43 37.95 6.50
CA ILE A 282 43.73 37.53 6.98
C ILE A 282 44.71 38.69 6.76
N TYR A 283 45.20 39.29 7.85
CA TYR A 283 46.26 40.30 7.88
C TYR A 283 47.61 39.61 7.97
#